data_56e8b38929bf8e62a8e015b0270739db
#
_entry.id   56e8b38929bf8e62a8e015b0270739db
#
_cell.length_a   1.000
_cell.length_b   1.000
_cell.length_c   1.000
_cell.angle_alpha   90.00
_cell.angle_beta   90.00
_cell.angle_gamma   90.00
#
_symmetry.space_group_name_H-M   'P 1'
#
loop_
_entity.id
_entity.type
_entity.pdbx_description
1 polymer ?
#
loop_
_entity_poly.entity_id
_entity_poly.type
_entity_poly.pdbx_seq_one_letter_code
_entity_poly.pdbx_strand_id
1 'polypeptide(L)'
;ALRRAGAETVLCGPYAETLARVEGSVETYFVVATRAHAFDVECLTEICKKRSAYVGMLGSRSRAALVRRQLTEAGADPVGVEGLHAPIGLAIGGQTAPEIALSILAEIVQVKNSRQQTEGFPPALLNALDACAGQETPPVLVTIVSRHGSTPREVGAKMLMLPDGKCVGSVGGGIMEYRIQQLASKMQAGEAAPCQLAEYSASAQEDDAALAACGG
;
A
#
# COMPACT_ATOMS: atom_id res chain seq x y z
N ALA A 1 2.54 28.53 11.97
CA ALA A 1 1.94 28.12 10.69
C ALA A 1 1.74 26.59 10.66
N LEU A 2 2.78 25.75 10.78
CA LEU A 2 2.68 24.27 10.65
C LEU A 2 1.69 23.63 11.64
N ARG A 3 1.70 24.01 12.90
CA ARG A 3 0.73 23.51 13.89
C ARG A 3 -0.72 23.87 13.55
N ARG A 4 -0.95 25.05 12.94
CA ARG A 4 -2.27 25.44 12.46
C ARG A 4 -2.71 24.63 11.22
N ALA A 5 -1.76 24.02 10.51
CA ALA A 5 -2.01 23.13 9.39
C ALA A 5 -2.15 21.65 9.79
N GLY A 6 -2.26 21.35 11.10
CA GLY A 6 -2.49 20.00 11.60
C GLY A 6 -1.24 19.18 11.92
N ALA A 7 -0.04 19.79 11.93
CA ALA A 7 1.16 19.09 12.34
C ALA A 7 1.11 18.79 13.86
N GLU A 8 1.17 17.52 14.23
CA GLU A 8 1.20 17.07 15.64
C GLU A 8 2.50 17.46 16.32
N THR A 9 3.62 17.26 15.65
CA THR A 9 4.96 17.58 16.16
C THR A 9 5.69 18.52 15.21
N VAL A 10 6.32 19.55 15.76
CA VAL A 10 7.20 20.48 15.04
C VAL A 10 8.53 20.53 15.75
N LEU A 11 9.59 20.07 15.09
CA LEU A 11 10.98 20.15 15.53
C LEU A 11 11.67 21.30 14.80
N CYS A 12 12.48 22.07 15.52
CA CYS A 12 13.27 23.18 14.99
C CYS A 12 14.74 22.97 15.37
N GLY A 13 15.65 23.16 14.41
CA GLY A 13 17.09 22.99 14.61
C GLY A 13 17.83 22.71 13.32
N PRO A 14 19.15 22.44 13.38
CA PRO A 14 19.91 21.94 12.24
C PRO A 14 19.27 20.64 11.68
N TYR A 15 19.27 20.49 10.36
CA TYR A 15 18.54 19.39 9.72
C TYR A 15 19.05 18.02 10.15
N ALA A 16 20.36 17.79 10.12
CA ALA A 16 20.95 16.51 10.49
C ALA A 16 20.63 16.11 11.93
N GLU A 17 20.82 17.03 12.89
CA GLU A 17 20.53 16.77 14.31
C GLU A 17 19.03 16.53 14.56
N THR A 18 18.18 17.28 13.86
CA THR A 18 16.73 17.13 13.99
C THR A 18 16.27 15.80 13.42
N LEU A 19 16.77 15.43 12.22
CA LEU A 19 16.45 14.16 11.56
C LEU A 19 16.99 12.95 12.34
N ALA A 20 18.16 13.07 13.00
CA ALA A 20 18.69 11.99 13.84
C ALA A 20 17.71 11.55 14.94
N ARG A 21 16.85 12.47 15.40
CA ARG A 21 15.82 12.22 16.42
C ARG A 21 14.51 11.64 15.88
N VAL A 22 14.36 11.57 14.55
CA VAL A 22 13.17 11.01 13.89
C VAL A 22 13.45 9.56 13.56
N GLU A 23 12.69 8.65 14.12
CA GLU A 23 12.78 7.23 13.78
C GLU A 23 12.16 6.96 12.41
N GLY A 24 12.73 5.99 11.69
CA GLY A 24 12.21 5.51 10.41
C GLY A 24 11.67 4.09 10.53
N SER A 25 10.59 3.82 9.81
CA SER A 25 9.97 2.49 9.75
C SER A 25 9.50 2.19 8.32
N VAL A 26 9.03 0.97 8.08
CA VAL A 26 8.42 0.58 6.79
C VAL A 26 7.13 1.36 6.46
N GLU A 27 6.60 2.10 7.42
CA GLU A 27 5.42 2.96 7.25
C GLU A 27 5.75 4.46 7.25
N THR A 28 7.05 4.83 7.30
CA THR A 28 7.47 6.23 7.33
C THR A 28 7.61 6.78 5.92
N TYR A 29 7.01 7.93 5.67
CA TYR A 29 7.06 8.66 4.40
C TYR A 29 7.79 9.98 4.61
N PHE A 30 8.95 10.15 3.97
CA PHE A 30 9.73 11.37 4.03
C PHE A 30 9.47 12.26 2.81
N VAL A 31 9.21 13.55 3.05
CA VAL A 31 9.11 14.57 2.02
C VAL A 31 10.12 15.68 2.31
N VAL A 32 11.10 15.83 1.42
CA VAL A 32 12.14 16.84 1.50
C VAL A 32 11.76 18.04 0.63
N ALA A 33 11.52 19.18 1.27
CA ALA A 33 11.14 20.45 0.62
C ALA A 33 11.94 21.62 1.20
N THR A 34 13.25 21.59 0.99
CA THR A 34 14.15 22.63 1.51
C THR A 34 14.30 23.81 0.53
N ARG A 35 14.83 24.93 1.01
CA ARG A 35 15.08 26.12 0.18
C ARG A 35 16.40 26.07 -0.59
N ALA A 36 17.39 25.29 -0.12
CA ALA A 36 18.72 25.25 -0.68
C ALA A 36 19.18 23.81 -0.97
N HIS A 37 19.88 23.64 -2.07
CA HIS A 37 20.39 22.35 -2.53
C HIS A 37 21.28 21.62 -1.51
N ALA A 38 22.15 22.36 -0.80
CA ALA A 38 22.99 21.78 0.25
C ALA A 38 22.17 21.11 1.36
N PHE A 39 21.04 21.68 1.72
CA PHE A 39 20.15 21.10 2.73
C PHE A 39 19.38 19.88 2.24
N ASP A 40 19.11 19.77 0.93
CA ASP A 40 18.51 18.53 0.39
C ASP A 40 19.47 17.36 0.56
N VAL A 41 20.74 17.53 0.21
CA VAL A 41 21.76 16.48 0.34
C VAL A 41 21.96 16.12 1.82
N GLU A 42 22.06 17.11 2.70
CA GLU A 42 22.17 16.88 4.15
C GLU A 42 20.98 16.05 4.68
N CYS A 43 19.75 16.45 4.35
CA CYS A 43 18.55 15.73 4.75
C CYS A 43 18.52 14.30 4.20
N LEU A 44 18.76 14.14 2.91
CA LEU A 44 18.68 12.84 2.26
C LEU A 44 19.79 11.89 2.72
N THR A 45 20.98 12.39 3.02
CA THR A 45 22.06 11.59 3.61
C THR A 45 21.63 10.98 4.96
N GLU A 46 20.91 11.74 5.78
CA GLU A 46 20.40 11.21 7.06
C GLU A 46 19.19 10.30 6.86
N ILE A 47 18.31 10.61 5.93
CA ILE A 47 17.11 9.80 5.62
C ILE A 47 17.49 8.44 5.02
N CYS A 48 18.48 8.39 4.12
CA CYS A 48 18.93 7.13 3.50
C CYS A 48 19.52 6.11 4.51
N LYS A 49 19.86 6.53 5.71
CA LYS A 49 20.27 5.63 6.81
C LYS A 49 19.07 4.97 7.52
N LYS A 50 17.86 5.36 7.20
CA LYS A 50 16.62 4.97 7.89
C LYS A 50 15.75 4.08 7.02
N ARG A 51 14.99 3.20 7.65
CA ARG A 51 13.93 2.46 6.95
C ARG A 51 12.79 3.42 6.61
N SER A 52 12.26 3.32 5.40
CA SER A 52 11.15 4.16 4.97
C SER A 52 10.27 3.47 3.93
N ALA A 53 9.01 3.84 3.90
CA ALA A 53 8.09 3.47 2.84
C ALA A 53 8.30 4.30 1.57
N TYR A 54 8.72 5.55 1.74
CA TYR A 54 8.80 6.52 0.66
C TYR A 54 9.78 7.63 1.02
N VAL A 55 10.58 8.04 0.06
CA VAL A 55 11.42 9.24 0.17
C VAL A 55 11.22 10.06 -1.09
N GLY A 56 10.69 11.27 -0.94
CA GLY A 56 10.47 12.17 -2.06
C GLY A 56 11.16 13.53 -1.84
N MET A 57 11.70 14.12 -2.92
CA MET A 57 12.36 15.42 -2.87
C MET A 57 11.75 16.39 -3.87
N LEU A 58 11.35 17.57 -3.37
CA LEU A 58 10.87 18.67 -4.19
C LEU A 58 12.05 19.33 -4.93
N GLY A 59 11.97 19.38 -6.26
CA GLY A 59 13.00 20.02 -7.07
C GLY A 59 12.82 19.81 -8.57
N SER A 60 13.60 20.50 -9.39
CA SER A 60 13.64 20.27 -10.82
C SER A 60 14.36 18.96 -11.17
N ARG A 61 14.18 18.47 -12.40
CA ARG A 61 14.91 17.30 -12.90
C ARG A 61 16.42 17.44 -12.81
N SER A 62 16.95 18.64 -13.12
CA SER A 62 18.38 18.93 -13.01
C SER A 62 18.87 18.86 -11.57
N ARG A 63 18.08 19.41 -10.62
CA ARG A 63 18.38 19.35 -9.19
C ARG A 63 18.35 17.91 -8.69
N ALA A 64 17.37 17.14 -9.09
CA ALA A 64 17.26 15.72 -8.75
C ALA A 64 18.46 14.90 -9.22
N ALA A 65 18.91 15.10 -10.47
CA ALA A 65 20.09 14.43 -11.03
C ALA A 65 21.37 14.77 -10.25
N LEU A 66 21.54 16.06 -9.89
CA LEU A 66 22.71 16.52 -9.12
C LEU A 66 22.71 15.90 -7.71
N VAL A 67 21.55 15.87 -7.03
CA VAL A 67 21.42 15.26 -5.69
C VAL A 67 21.73 13.78 -5.72
N ARG A 68 21.17 13.02 -6.68
CA ARG A 68 21.46 11.59 -6.83
C ARG A 68 22.97 11.32 -6.99
N ARG A 69 23.64 12.11 -7.83
CA ARG A 69 25.08 12.00 -8.01
C ARG A 69 25.83 12.25 -6.70
N GLN A 70 25.50 13.33 -5.98
CA GLN A 70 26.18 13.65 -4.72
C GLN A 70 25.93 12.62 -3.61
N LEU A 71 24.73 12.04 -3.54
CA LEU A 71 24.44 10.94 -2.62
C LEU A 71 25.28 9.69 -2.94
N THR A 72 25.43 9.36 -4.23
CA THR A 72 26.27 8.25 -4.68
C THR A 72 27.74 8.51 -4.37
N GLU A 73 28.26 9.72 -4.64
CA GLU A 73 29.62 10.13 -4.31
C GLU A 73 29.89 10.10 -2.79
N ALA A 74 28.87 10.39 -1.99
CA ALA A 74 28.94 10.30 -0.52
C ALA A 74 28.80 8.86 0.03
N GLY A 75 28.65 7.84 -0.83
CA GLY A 75 28.54 6.45 -0.44
C GLY A 75 27.18 6.05 0.12
N ALA A 76 26.10 6.76 -0.23
CA ALA A 76 24.75 6.36 0.13
C ALA A 76 24.38 5.02 -0.51
N ASP A 77 23.50 4.25 0.14
CA ASP A 77 23.02 2.98 -0.37
C ASP A 77 22.39 3.14 -1.77
N PRO A 78 22.89 2.44 -2.80
CA PRO A 78 22.36 2.51 -4.16
C PRO A 78 20.85 2.28 -4.26
N VAL A 79 20.30 1.35 -3.48
CA VAL A 79 18.86 1.04 -3.44
C VAL A 79 18.07 2.26 -2.95
N GLY A 80 18.57 2.95 -1.92
CA GLY A 80 17.97 4.18 -1.41
C GLY A 80 18.02 5.32 -2.42
N VAL A 81 19.12 5.45 -3.17
CA VAL A 81 19.28 6.48 -4.20
C VAL A 81 18.38 6.21 -5.42
N GLU A 82 18.25 4.96 -5.86
CA GLU A 82 17.34 4.58 -6.95
C GLU A 82 15.87 4.74 -6.55
N GLY A 83 15.52 4.38 -5.34
CA GLY A 83 14.18 4.50 -4.79
C GLY A 83 13.75 5.94 -4.43
N LEU A 84 14.62 6.94 -4.59
CA LEU A 84 14.29 8.33 -4.34
C LEU A 84 13.33 8.87 -5.41
N HIS A 85 12.15 9.33 -4.99
CA HIS A 85 11.19 10.03 -5.84
C HIS A 85 11.61 11.49 -6.04
N ALA A 86 12.37 11.77 -7.09
CA ALA A 86 12.87 13.11 -7.41
C ALA A 86 12.94 13.32 -8.93
N PRO A 87 12.21 14.28 -9.46
CA PRO A 87 11.23 15.17 -8.81
C PRO A 87 10.09 14.44 -8.15
N ILE A 88 9.66 14.91 -6.96
CA ILE A 88 8.53 14.35 -6.22
C ILE A 88 7.20 14.63 -6.92
N GLY A 89 6.28 13.67 -6.85
CA GLY A 89 4.91 13.79 -7.35
C GLY A 89 4.69 13.21 -8.75
N LEU A 90 3.47 12.79 -9.02
CA LEU A 90 3.05 12.31 -10.33
C LEU A 90 3.14 13.42 -11.40
N ALA A 91 3.50 13.05 -12.62
CA ALA A 91 3.61 13.98 -13.74
C ALA A 91 2.23 14.40 -14.29
N ILE A 92 1.46 15.16 -13.50
CA ILE A 92 0.12 15.66 -13.87
C ILE A 92 0.14 17.05 -14.51
N GLY A 93 1.33 17.65 -14.70
CA GLY A 93 1.46 18.99 -15.30
C GLY A 93 1.15 20.13 -14.33
N GLY A 94 1.13 19.90 -13.02
CA GLY A 94 0.85 20.91 -12.00
C GLY A 94 1.88 22.06 -12.01
N GLN A 95 1.38 23.29 -11.96
CA GLN A 95 2.19 24.52 -11.96
C GLN A 95 2.06 25.32 -10.66
N THR A 96 0.91 25.26 -10.02
CA THR A 96 0.65 25.96 -8.76
C THR A 96 1.03 25.11 -7.55
N ALA A 97 1.32 25.75 -6.41
CA ALA A 97 1.64 25.02 -5.19
C ALA A 97 0.57 24.02 -4.73
N PRO A 98 -0.74 24.29 -4.81
CA PRO A 98 -1.78 23.31 -4.54
C PRO A 98 -1.75 22.12 -5.50
N GLU A 99 -1.53 22.32 -6.80
CA GLU A 99 -1.45 21.25 -7.80
C GLU A 99 -0.23 20.35 -7.57
N ILE A 100 0.91 20.96 -7.22
CA ILE A 100 2.13 20.24 -6.83
C ILE A 100 1.85 19.40 -5.57
N ALA A 101 1.22 19.96 -4.56
CA ALA A 101 0.85 19.23 -3.36
C ALA A 101 -0.08 18.04 -3.66
N LEU A 102 -1.06 18.23 -4.55
CA LEU A 102 -1.95 17.17 -5.01
C LEU A 102 -1.17 16.05 -5.72
N SER A 103 -0.22 16.38 -6.59
CA SER A 103 0.61 15.40 -7.29
C SER A 103 1.47 14.56 -6.32
N ILE A 104 2.01 15.20 -5.27
CA ILE A 104 2.78 14.55 -4.21
C ILE A 104 1.90 13.57 -3.43
N LEU A 105 0.73 14.02 -2.99
CA LEU A 105 -0.23 13.17 -2.27
C LEU A 105 -0.68 11.98 -3.11
N ALA A 106 -0.95 12.20 -4.39
CA ALA A 106 -1.33 11.12 -5.31
C ALA A 106 -0.21 10.08 -5.48
N GLU A 107 1.06 10.50 -5.58
CA GLU A 107 2.20 9.58 -5.64
C GLU A 107 2.37 8.80 -4.34
N ILE A 108 2.25 9.45 -3.19
CA ILE A 108 2.30 8.79 -1.87
C ILE A 108 1.21 7.72 -1.76
N VAL A 109 -0.03 8.04 -2.17
CA VAL A 109 -1.15 7.08 -2.19
C VAL A 109 -0.86 5.92 -3.14
N GLN A 110 -0.31 6.19 -4.33
CA GLN A 110 0.06 5.15 -5.29
C GLN A 110 1.10 4.20 -4.69
N VAL A 111 2.19 4.72 -4.10
CA VAL A 111 3.24 3.90 -3.47
C VAL A 111 2.69 3.10 -2.29
N LYS A 112 1.87 3.73 -1.44
CA LYS A 112 1.22 3.04 -0.32
C LYS A 112 0.39 1.85 -0.79
N ASN A 113 -0.47 2.06 -1.79
CA ASN A 113 -1.36 1.01 -2.28
C ASN A 113 -0.60 -0.10 -3.04
N SER A 114 0.44 0.25 -3.80
CA SER A 114 1.29 -0.75 -4.48
C SER A 114 2.00 -1.66 -3.48
N ARG A 115 2.46 -1.12 -2.35
CA ARG A 115 3.10 -1.91 -1.29
C ARG A 115 2.11 -2.82 -0.56
N GLN A 116 0.90 -2.33 -0.29
CA GLN A 116 -0.15 -3.16 0.33
C GLN A 116 -0.55 -4.36 -0.54
N GLN A 117 -0.37 -4.27 -1.85
CA GLN A 117 -0.60 -5.40 -2.77
C GLN A 117 0.54 -6.43 -2.75
N THR A 118 1.75 -6.04 -2.34
CA THR A 118 2.95 -6.90 -2.41
C THR A 118 3.38 -7.44 -1.04
N GLU A 119 3.06 -6.78 0.05
CA GLU A 119 3.56 -7.14 1.39
C GLU A 119 2.45 -7.68 2.29
N GLY A 120 2.37 -9.02 2.36
CA GLY A 120 1.79 -9.69 3.50
C GLY A 120 0.26 -9.68 3.60
N PHE A 121 -0.20 -10.23 4.70
CA PHE A 121 -1.59 -10.23 5.10
C PHE A 121 -1.99 -8.86 5.64
N PRO A 122 -3.12 -8.29 5.21
CA PRO A 122 -3.68 -7.10 5.85
C PRO A 122 -3.82 -7.30 7.37
N PRO A 123 -3.50 -6.28 8.20
CA PRO A 123 -3.60 -6.41 9.66
C PRO A 123 -4.96 -6.91 10.16
N ALA A 124 -6.04 -6.51 9.50
CA ALA A 124 -7.38 -6.98 9.83
C ALA A 124 -7.55 -8.50 9.65
N LEU A 125 -6.91 -9.09 8.61
CA LEU A 125 -6.92 -10.53 8.40
C LEU A 125 -6.06 -11.25 9.45
N LEU A 126 -4.90 -10.72 9.81
CA LEU A 126 -4.05 -11.29 10.85
C LEU A 126 -4.76 -11.31 12.20
N ASN A 127 -5.36 -10.19 12.59
CA ASN A 127 -6.13 -10.10 13.84
C ASN A 127 -7.31 -11.09 13.85
N ALA A 128 -7.97 -11.26 12.71
CA ALA A 128 -9.08 -12.21 12.59
C ALA A 128 -8.60 -13.68 12.64
N LEU A 129 -7.44 -13.98 12.05
CA LEU A 129 -6.80 -15.30 12.17
C LEU A 129 -6.42 -15.62 13.61
N ASP A 130 -5.79 -14.67 14.31
CA ASP A 130 -5.42 -14.84 15.72
C ASP A 130 -6.65 -15.08 16.58
N ALA A 131 -7.76 -14.38 16.32
CA ALA A 131 -9.02 -14.58 17.03
C ALA A 131 -9.67 -15.97 16.78
N CYS A 132 -9.31 -16.64 15.69
CA CYS A 132 -9.77 -18.01 15.39
C CYS A 132 -8.85 -19.10 15.95
N ALA A 133 -7.73 -18.72 16.56
CA ALA A 133 -6.80 -19.71 17.11
C ALA A 133 -7.45 -20.58 18.19
N GLY A 134 -7.37 -21.90 18.01
CA GLY A 134 -7.97 -22.88 18.93
C GLY A 134 -9.47 -23.15 18.75
N GLN A 135 -10.11 -22.61 17.73
CA GLN A 135 -11.48 -22.97 17.36
C GLN A 135 -11.52 -24.33 16.62
N GLU A 136 -12.57 -25.12 16.83
CA GLU A 136 -12.72 -26.43 16.19
C GLU A 136 -12.87 -26.32 14.68
N THR A 137 -13.62 -25.34 14.20
CA THR A 137 -13.79 -25.06 12.77
C THR A 137 -12.70 -24.08 12.31
N PRO A 138 -11.85 -24.46 11.36
CA PRO A 138 -10.80 -23.58 10.86
C PRO A 138 -11.38 -22.46 9.97
N PRO A 139 -10.82 -21.25 9.99
CA PRO A 139 -11.14 -20.23 9.00
C PRO A 139 -10.63 -20.63 7.61
N VAL A 140 -11.29 -20.15 6.55
CA VAL A 140 -10.88 -20.39 5.18
C VAL A 140 -10.29 -19.12 4.57
N LEU A 141 -9.01 -19.19 4.17
CA LEU A 141 -8.34 -18.12 3.46
C LEU A 141 -8.51 -18.27 1.96
N VAL A 142 -8.99 -17.22 1.32
CA VAL A 142 -9.12 -17.12 -0.13
C VAL A 142 -8.11 -16.09 -0.64
N THR A 143 -7.39 -16.41 -1.71
CA THR A 143 -6.43 -15.52 -2.35
C THR A 143 -6.59 -15.56 -3.86
N ILE A 144 -6.65 -14.39 -4.52
CA ILE A 144 -6.61 -14.33 -5.98
C ILE A 144 -5.17 -14.58 -6.43
N VAL A 145 -4.95 -15.68 -7.17
CA VAL A 145 -3.62 -16.05 -7.68
C VAL A 145 -3.42 -15.70 -9.15
N SER A 146 -4.51 -15.58 -9.92
CA SER A 146 -4.48 -15.10 -11.30
C SER A 146 -5.79 -14.43 -11.68
N ARG A 147 -5.74 -13.58 -12.68
CA ARG A 147 -6.94 -12.95 -13.25
C ARG A 147 -6.80 -12.73 -14.75
N HIS A 148 -7.93 -12.70 -15.44
CA HIS A 148 -8.03 -12.34 -16.84
C HIS A 148 -9.13 -11.28 -17.02
N GLY A 149 -8.87 -10.26 -17.83
CA GLY A 149 -9.81 -9.17 -18.06
C GLY A 149 -9.91 -8.16 -16.91
N SER A 150 -10.98 -7.36 -16.93
CA SER A 150 -11.25 -6.33 -15.92
C SER A 150 -11.95 -6.96 -14.73
N THR A 151 -11.30 -6.96 -13.59
CA THR A 151 -11.86 -7.44 -12.32
C THR A 151 -11.71 -6.36 -11.24
N PRO A 152 -12.63 -6.28 -10.26
CA PRO A 152 -12.59 -5.23 -9.24
C PRO A 152 -11.43 -5.36 -8.24
N ARG A 153 -10.74 -6.50 -8.22
CA ARG A 153 -9.59 -6.75 -7.32
C ARG A 153 -8.40 -7.32 -8.06
N GLU A 154 -7.20 -6.97 -7.59
CA GLU A 154 -5.93 -7.41 -8.14
C GLU A 154 -5.51 -8.80 -7.62
N VAL A 155 -4.56 -9.43 -8.34
CA VAL A 155 -3.86 -10.63 -7.86
C VAL A 155 -3.21 -10.34 -6.51
N GLY A 156 -3.31 -11.29 -5.57
CA GLY A 156 -2.87 -11.13 -4.20
C GLY A 156 -3.96 -10.64 -3.23
N ALA A 157 -5.11 -10.15 -3.73
CA ALA A 157 -6.23 -9.80 -2.85
C ALA A 157 -6.70 -11.02 -2.05
N LYS A 158 -7.02 -10.80 -0.78
CA LYS A 158 -7.35 -11.84 0.18
C LYS A 158 -8.68 -11.58 0.88
N MET A 159 -9.37 -12.68 1.18
CA MET A 159 -10.56 -12.70 2.02
C MET A 159 -10.45 -13.88 2.99
N LEU A 160 -10.80 -13.68 4.23
CA LEU A 160 -10.87 -14.72 5.24
C LEU A 160 -12.32 -14.96 5.64
N MET A 161 -12.82 -16.17 5.45
CA MET A 161 -14.11 -16.58 5.98
C MET A 161 -13.92 -17.22 7.36
N LEU A 162 -14.56 -16.63 8.36
CA LEU A 162 -14.50 -17.05 9.76
C LEU A 162 -15.43 -18.26 10.00
N PRO A 163 -15.25 -18.99 11.11
CA PRO A 163 -16.14 -20.12 11.48
C PRO A 163 -17.62 -19.74 11.62
N ASP A 164 -17.92 -18.48 11.96
CA ASP A 164 -19.29 -17.94 12.08
C ASP A 164 -19.88 -17.49 10.72
N GLY A 165 -19.17 -17.71 9.62
CA GLY A 165 -19.59 -17.34 8.25
C GLY A 165 -19.31 -15.88 7.88
N LYS A 166 -18.83 -15.04 8.79
CA LYS A 166 -18.43 -13.68 8.45
C LYS A 166 -17.16 -13.65 7.63
N CYS A 167 -17.02 -12.65 6.76
CA CYS A 167 -15.85 -12.45 5.93
C CYS A 167 -15.09 -11.19 6.34
N VAL A 168 -13.76 -11.28 6.35
CA VAL A 168 -12.83 -10.16 6.53
C VAL A 168 -12.01 -10.02 5.26
N GLY A 169 -11.95 -8.81 4.69
CA GLY A 169 -11.37 -8.59 3.37
C GLY A 169 -12.35 -8.83 2.23
N SER A 170 -11.86 -8.77 0.98
CA SER A 170 -12.69 -8.91 -0.22
C SER A 170 -11.86 -9.39 -1.40
N VAL A 171 -12.45 -10.22 -2.23
CA VAL A 171 -11.84 -10.74 -3.49
C VAL A 171 -12.62 -10.32 -4.74
N GLY A 172 -13.52 -9.32 -4.63
CA GLY A 172 -14.18 -8.76 -5.80
C GLY A 172 -15.65 -8.38 -5.63
N GLY A 173 -16.32 -8.91 -4.62
CA GLY A 173 -17.74 -8.63 -4.35
C GLY A 173 -18.72 -9.40 -5.24
N GLY A 174 -20.01 -9.19 -4.97
CA GLY A 174 -21.12 -9.72 -5.77
C GLY A 174 -21.20 -11.24 -5.85
N ILE A 175 -21.63 -11.75 -6.98
CA ILE A 175 -21.88 -13.18 -7.24
C ILE A 175 -20.61 -14.03 -7.03
N MET A 176 -19.44 -13.47 -7.37
CA MET A 176 -18.17 -14.18 -7.19
C MET A 176 -17.90 -14.48 -5.72
N GLU A 177 -18.02 -13.49 -4.84
CA GLU A 177 -17.82 -13.69 -3.40
C GLU A 177 -18.85 -14.67 -2.83
N TYR A 178 -20.09 -14.59 -3.25
CA TYR A 178 -21.12 -15.54 -2.84
C TYR A 178 -20.75 -16.97 -3.19
N ARG A 179 -20.32 -17.26 -4.43
CA ARG A 179 -19.88 -18.60 -4.85
C ARG A 179 -18.66 -19.09 -4.06
N ILE A 180 -17.73 -18.18 -3.80
CA ILE A 180 -16.54 -18.48 -2.99
C ILE A 180 -16.94 -18.80 -1.55
N GLN A 181 -17.86 -18.06 -0.96
CA GLN A 181 -18.38 -18.33 0.40
C GLN A 181 -19.08 -19.69 0.49
N GLN A 182 -19.86 -20.07 -0.53
CA GLN A 182 -20.48 -21.38 -0.60
C GLN A 182 -19.42 -22.51 -0.62
N LEU A 183 -18.36 -22.33 -1.39
CA LEU A 183 -17.25 -23.28 -1.44
C LEU A 183 -16.52 -23.34 -0.09
N ALA A 184 -16.21 -22.19 0.51
CA ALA A 184 -15.56 -22.11 1.80
C ALA A 184 -16.39 -22.75 2.91
N SER A 185 -17.74 -22.61 2.90
CA SER A 185 -18.63 -23.30 3.82
C SER A 185 -18.54 -24.81 3.67
N LYS A 186 -18.48 -25.34 2.46
CA LYS A 186 -18.29 -26.78 2.22
C LYS A 186 -16.93 -27.27 2.71
N MET A 187 -15.88 -26.46 2.56
CA MET A 187 -14.56 -26.78 3.11
C MET A 187 -14.59 -26.86 4.65
N GLN A 188 -15.26 -25.93 5.30
CA GLN A 188 -15.44 -25.93 6.77
C GLN A 188 -16.27 -27.12 7.25
N ALA A 189 -17.25 -27.54 6.48
CA ALA A 189 -18.05 -28.75 6.78
C ALA A 189 -17.33 -30.08 6.48
N GLY A 190 -16.13 -30.04 5.88
CA GLY A 190 -15.42 -31.24 5.45
C GLY A 190 -15.97 -31.86 4.17
N GLU A 191 -16.85 -31.19 3.47
CA GLU A 191 -17.50 -31.64 2.23
C GLU A 191 -16.68 -31.34 0.97
N ALA A 192 -15.62 -30.52 1.12
CA ALA A 192 -14.69 -30.15 0.05
C ALA A 192 -13.23 -30.26 0.54
N ALA A 193 -12.31 -30.35 -0.42
CA ALA A 193 -10.87 -30.47 -0.12
C ALA A 193 -10.38 -29.26 0.69
N PRO A 194 -9.49 -29.45 1.68
CA PRO A 194 -9.02 -28.37 2.56
C PRO A 194 -8.14 -27.33 1.84
N CYS A 195 -7.68 -27.63 0.63
CA CYS A 195 -6.97 -26.70 -0.23
C CYS A 195 -7.28 -27.02 -1.68
N GLN A 196 -7.71 -26.04 -2.47
CA GLN A 196 -8.01 -26.22 -3.89
C GLN A 196 -7.87 -24.93 -4.67
N LEU A 197 -7.64 -25.05 -5.97
CA LEU A 197 -7.70 -23.94 -6.92
C LEU A 197 -9.09 -23.98 -7.59
N ALA A 198 -9.77 -22.84 -7.61
CA ALA A 198 -11.06 -22.69 -8.27
C ALA A 198 -11.00 -21.51 -9.26
N GLU A 199 -11.60 -21.71 -10.44
CA GLU A 199 -11.70 -20.68 -11.47
C GLU A 199 -13.14 -20.18 -11.55
N TYR A 200 -13.31 -18.87 -11.53
CA TYR A 200 -14.60 -18.21 -11.61
C TYR A 200 -14.61 -17.22 -12.77
N SER A 201 -15.61 -17.30 -13.64
CA SER A 201 -15.86 -16.33 -14.69
C SER A 201 -16.86 -15.28 -14.22
N ALA A 202 -16.58 -14.00 -14.50
CA ALA A 202 -17.50 -12.89 -14.26
C ALA A 202 -18.53 -12.73 -15.39
N SER A 203 -18.45 -13.53 -16.49
CA SER A 203 -19.43 -13.51 -17.55
C SER A 203 -20.72 -14.18 -17.06
N ALA A 204 -21.78 -13.38 -16.95
CA ALA A 204 -23.13 -13.84 -16.69
C ALA A 204 -23.61 -14.70 -17.86
N GLN A 205 -23.51 -16.02 -17.76
CA GLN A 205 -24.32 -16.93 -18.53
C GLN A 205 -24.75 -18.09 -17.64
N GLU A 206 -26.09 -18.14 -17.53
CA GLU A 206 -26.94 -19.23 -17.06
C GLU A 206 -27.13 -19.36 -15.53
N ASP A 207 -28.40 -19.17 -15.14
CA ASP A 207 -29.16 -19.60 -13.96
C ASP A 207 -29.22 -18.72 -12.69
N ASP A 208 -28.82 -17.46 -12.68
CA ASP A 208 -29.03 -16.60 -11.50
C ASP A 208 -29.73 -15.26 -11.79
N ALA A 209 -30.89 -15.29 -12.44
CA ALA A 209 -31.75 -14.10 -12.58
C ALA A 209 -32.30 -13.57 -11.24
N ALA A 210 -32.09 -14.29 -10.13
CA ALA A 210 -32.59 -13.92 -8.80
C ALA A 210 -31.62 -13.08 -7.98
N LEU A 211 -30.33 -13.00 -8.34
CA LEU A 211 -29.28 -12.30 -7.55
C LEU A 211 -28.82 -10.98 -8.16
N ALA A 212 -29.32 -10.60 -9.33
CA ALA A 212 -28.97 -9.32 -9.99
C ALA A 212 -29.64 -8.08 -9.36
N ALA A 213 -30.45 -8.24 -8.31
CA ALA A 213 -31.24 -7.17 -7.73
C ALA A 213 -30.62 -6.51 -6.48
N CYS A 214 -29.41 -6.87 -6.07
CA CYS A 214 -28.74 -6.24 -4.91
C CYS A 214 -27.49 -5.48 -5.35
N GLY A 215 -27.67 -4.34 -5.97
CA GLY A 215 -26.61 -3.42 -6.38
C GLY A 215 -27.18 -2.05 -6.68
N GLY A 216 -27.61 -1.32 -5.65
CA GLY A 216 -27.89 0.10 -5.71
C GLY A 216 -26.89 0.84 -4.86
#